data_9efadf023ab88baa95aaaca42a5dc353
#
_entry.id   9efadf023ab88baa95aaaca42a5dc353
#
_cell.length_a   1.000
_cell.length_b   1.000
_cell.length_c   1.000
_cell.angle_alpha   90.00
_cell.angle_beta   90.00
_cell.angle_gamma   90.00
#
_symmetry.space_group_name_H-M   'P 1'
#
loop_
_entity.id
_entity.type
_entity.pdbx_description
1 polymer ?
#
loop_
_entity_poly.entity_id
_entity_poly.type
_entity_poly.pdbx_seq_one_letter_code
_entity_poly.pdbx_strand_id
1 'polypeptide(L)'
;GHVAALLGTHWNRDDLLAAERAEYEATGRGDLLRHGSRPDALVICYGALSVDWVDGDEEILRTAARVDCISAVTGENPPAFVSTTGQDEVVPPSQSLRFVTALAEAGVPFEYHHFQWGRHGLSIADELCSADRESLPVNVASWVDLAATWLRKIGEENDQCME
;
A
#
# COMPACT_ATOMS: atom_id res chain seq x y z
N GLY A 1 -3.05 0.01 5.26
CA GLY A 1 -2.03 -0.49 4.30
C GLY A 1 -2.61 -1.40 3.22
N HIS A 2 -3.36 -2.45 3.58
CA HIS A 2 -3.85 -3.45 2.62
C HIS A 2 -4.69 -2.85 1.48
N VAL A 3 -5.70 -2.04 1.78
CA VAL A 3 -6.59 -1.45 0.76
C VAL A 3 -5.82 -0.60 -0.26
N ALA A 4 -4.84 0.18 0.20
CA ALA A 4 -3.99 0.98 -0.70
C ALA A 4 -3.14 0.08 -1.61
N ALA A 5 -2.52 -0.97 -1.04
CA ALA A 5 -1.75 -1.93 -1.81
C ALA A 5 -2.62 -2.70 -2.81
N LEU A 6 -3.83 -3.12 -2.40
CA LEU A 6 -4.78 -3.80 -3.25
C LEU A 6 -5.17 -2.94 -4.47
N LEU A 7 -5.47 -1.67 -4.25
CA LEU A 7 -5.74 -0.74 -5.36
C LEU A 7 -4.55 -0.66 -6.31
N GLY A 8 -3.33 -0.50 -5.79
CA GLY A 8 -2.12 -0.39 -6.61
C GLY A 8 -1.75 -1.64 -7.39
N THR A 9 -2.12 -2.83 -6.92
CA THR A 9 -1.79 -4.11 -7.56
C THR A 9 -2.90 -4.68 -8.43
N HIS A 10 -4.14 -4.18 -8.27
CA HIS A 10 -5.32 -4.73 -8.95
C HIS A 10 -6.10 -3.69 -9.76
N TRP A 11 -5.59 -2.47 -9.90
CA TRP A 11 -6.28 -1.35 -10.58
C TRP A 11 -6.69 -1.68 -12.01
N ASN A 12 -5.97 -2.56 -12.71
CA ASN A 12 -6.18 -2.94 -14.11
C ASN A 12 -6.99 -4.25 -14.30
N ARG A 13 -7.59 -4.78 -13.24
CA ARG A 13 -8.43 -6.00 -13.35
C ARG A 13 -9.71 -5.69 -14.11
N ASP A 14 -10.00 -6.49 -15.13
CA ASP A 14 -11.17 -6.31 -16.01
C ASP A 14 -12.50 -6.29 -15.26
N ASP A 15 -12.66 -7.14 -14.23
CA ASP A 15 -13.88 -7.19 -13.43
C ASP A 15 -14.10 -5.94 -12.59
N LEU A 16 -13.02 -5.33 -12.06
CA LEU A 16 -13.08 -4.08 -11.31
C LEU A 16 -13.34 -2.89 -12.23
N LEU A 17 -12.65 -2.82 -13.37
CA LEU A 17 -12.86 -1.77 -14.36
C LEU A 17 -14.28 -1.79 -14.95
N ALA A 18 -14.84 -2.99 -15.19
CA ALA A 18 -16.23 -3.13 -15.65
C ALA A 18 -17.24 -2.67 -14.59
N ALA A 19 -17.00 -3.02 -13.31
CA ALA A 19 -17.85 -2.59 -12.21
C ALA A 19 -17.79 -1.07 -12.00
N GLU A 20 -16.60 -0.48 -12.05
CA GLU A 20 -16.41 0.97 -11.97
C GLU A 20 -17.13 1.71 -13.09
N ARG A 21 -17.00 1.25 -14.33
CA ARG A 21 -17.70 1.83 -15.48
C ARG A 21 -19.19 1.79 -15.31
N ALA A 22 -19.75 0.64 -14.92
CA ALA A 22 -21.19 0.48 -14.69
C ALA A 22 -21.70 1.42 -13.59
N GLU A 23 -20.96 1.59 -12.51
CA GLU A 23 -21.32 2.50 -11.42
C GLU A 23 -21.32 3.97 -11.87
N TYR A 24 -20.29 4.41 -12.58
CA TYR A 24 -20.20 5.80 -13.06
C TYR A 24 -21.26 6.12 -14.12
N GLU A 25 -21.59 5.18 -14.98
CA GLU A 25 -22.69 5.32 -15.95
C GLU A 25 -24.05 5.41 -15.24
N ALA A 26 -24.29 4.54 -14.24
CA ALA A 26 -25.53 4.54 -13.47
C ALA A 26 -25.74 5.81 -12.63
N THR A 27 -24.66 6.41 -12.15
CA THR A 27 -24.70 7.64 -11.33
C THR A 27 -24.54 8.93 -12.13
N GLY A 28 -24.37 8.85 -13.46
CA GLY A 28 -24.16 10.00 -14.34
C GLY A 28 -22.78 10.64 -14.18
N ARG A 29 -21.81 9.92 -13.61
CA ARG A 29 -20.46 10.39 -13.35
C ARG A 29 -19.42 9.81 -14.32
N GLY A 30 -19.83 9.48 -15.51
CA GLY A 30 -18.93 8.94 -16.56
C GLY A 30 -17.72 9.81 -16.90
N ASP A 31 -17.75 11.10 -16.53
CA ASP A 31 -16.61 12.00 -16.65
C ASP A 31 -15.40 11.57 -15.80
N LEU A 32 -15.60 10.83 -14.71
CA LEU A 32 -14.52 10.32 -13.85
C LEU A 32 -13.73 9.20 -14.50
N LEU A 33 -14.32 8.47 -15.45
CA LEU A 33 -13.64 7.38 -16.18
C LEU A 33 -12.38 7.84 -16.92
N ARG A 34 -12.30 9.11 -17.29
CA ARG A 34 -11.12 9.69 -17.97
C ARG A 34 -9.87 9.73 -17.12
N HIS A 35 -10.01 9.68 -15.77
CA HIS A 35 -8.89 9.73 -14.85
C HIS A 35 -8.32 8.35 -14.55
N GLY A 36 -9.12 7.29 -14.80
CA GLY A 36 -8.75 5.91 -14.45
C GLY A 36 -8.67 5.67 -12.95
N SER A 37 -8.47 4.43 -12.56
CA SER A 37 -8.37 3.99 -11.15
C SER A 37 -6.93 3.77 -10.70
N ARG A 38 -5.95 3.86 -11.58
CA ARG A 38 -4.54 3.67 -11.23
C ARG A 38 -4.08 4.83 -10.34
N PRO A 39 -3.61 4.59 -9.12
CA PRO A 39 -3.01 5.64 -8.30
C PRO A 39 -1.64 6.06 -8.86
N ASP A 40 -1.26 7.32 -8.67
CA ASP A 40 0.05 7.83 -9.09
C ASP A 40 1.18 7.37 -8.17
N ALA A 41 0.88 7.15 -6.88
CA ALA A 41 1.79 6.65 -5.87
C ALA A 41 1.05 5.99 -4.71
N LEU A 42 1.72 5.12 -3.97
CA LEU A 42 1.18 4.42 -2.80
C LEU A 42 1.96 4.78 -1.54
N VAL A 43 1.25 4.99 -0.43
CA VAL A 43 1.83 5.03 0.92
C VAL A 43 1.24 3.89 1.74
N ILE A 44 2.06 2.91 2.07
CA ILE A 44 1.66 1.66 2.71
C ILE A 44 2.34 1.55 4.07
N CYS A 45 1.55 1.61 5.15
CA CYS A 45 2.05 1.42 6.52
C CYS A 45 1.50 0.11 7.08
N TYR A 46 2.38 -0.73 7.61
CA TYR A 46 2.08 -2.00 8.32
C TYR A 46 0.95 -2.81 7.66
N GLY A 47 0.99 -2.96 6.33
CA GLY A 47 -0.05 -3.66 5.56
C GLY A 47 0.06 -5.18 5.65
N ALA A 48 -1.07 -5.88 5.81
CA ALA A 48 -1.18 -7.30 5.56
C ALA A 48 -1.24 -7.50 4.03
N LEU A 49 -0.13 -7.86 3.40
CA LEU A 49 0.06 -7.77 1.95
C LEU A 49 0.01 -9.12 1.24
N SER A 50 0.10 -10.24 1.98
CA SER A 50 -0.12 -11.58 1.47
C SER A 50 -1.18 -12.31 2.29
N VAL A 51 -1.66 -13.42 1.77
CA VAL A 51 -2.71 -14.23 2.37
C VAL A 51 -2.23 -15.65 2.70
N ASP A 52 -0.95 -15.94 2.58
CA ASP A 52 -0.33 -17.23 2.84
C ASP A 52 -0.35 -17.64 4.33
N TRP A 53 -0.75 -16.74 5.21
CA TRP A 53 -0.98 -16.97 6.64
C TRP A 53 -2.47 -17.16 7.01
N VAL A 54 -3.36 -17.09 6.00
CA VAL A 54 -4.81 -17.31 6.22
C VAL A 54 -5.09 -18.80 6.21
N ASP A 55 -5.60 -19.31 7.34
CA ASP A 55 -6.11 -20.67 7.46
C ASP A 55 -7.60 -20.70 7.15
N GLY A 56 -8.06 -21.72 6.44
CA GLY A 56 -9.46 -21.88 6.12
C GLY A 56 -9.74 -22.98 5.12
N ASP A 57 -11.01 -23.14 4.78
CA ASP A 57 -11.43 -24.04 3.71
C ASP A 57 -11.06 -23.49 2.31
N GLU A 58 -11.32 -24.29 1.27
CA GLU A 58 -10.96 -23.96 -0.10
C GLU A 58 -11.62 -22.64 -0.60
N GLU A 59 -12.82 -22.31 -0.11
CA GLU A 59 -13.51 -21.08 -0.49
C GLU A 59 -12.86 -19.84 0.13
N ILE A 60 -12.49 -19.93 1.41
CA ILE A 60 -11.75 -18.88 2.12
C ILE A 60 -10.39 -18.65 1.44
N LEU A 61 -9.64 -19.71 1.17
CA LEU A 61 -8.32 -19.60 0.52
C LEU A 61 -8.42 -19.03 -0.90
N ARG A 62 -9.44 -19.41 -1.67
CA ARG A 62 -9.68 -18.86 -3.01
C ARG A 62 -10.03 -17.38 -2.96
N THR A 63 -10.84 -16.97 -1.99
CA THR A 63 -11.22 -15.57 -1.79
C THR A 63 -10.01 -14.75 -1.36
N ALA A 64 -9.23 -15.26 -0.41
CA ALA A 64 -8.01 -14.63 0.07
C ALA A 64 -6.98 -14.43 -1.07
N ALA A 65 -6.77 -15.45 -1.92
CA ALA A 65 -5.86 -15.34 -3.05
C ALA A 65 -6.21 -14.22 -4.05
N ARG A 66 -7.49 -13.83 -4.14
CA ARG A 66 -7.93 -12.70 -5.00
C ARG A 66 -7.51 -11.33 -4.48
N VAL A 67 -7.10 -11.24 -3.23
CA VAL A 67 -6.68 -10.01 -2.56
C VAL A 67 -5.21 -10.06 -2.11
N ASP A 68 -4.45 -11.04 -2.60
CA ASP A 68 -3.00 -11.13 -2.38
C ASP A 68 -2.28 -10.04 -3.19
N CYS A 69 -1.70 -9.07 -2.49
CA CYS A 69 -1.01 -7.96 -3.14
C CYS A 69 0.39 -8.35 -3.62
N ILE A 70 1.05 -9.32 -2.96
CA ILE A 70 2.45 -9.67 -3.28
C ILE A 70 2.51 -10.40 -4.61
N SER A 71 1.66 -11.42 -4.80
CA SER A 71 1.62 -12.20 -6.04
C SER A 71 1.08 -11.42 -7.25
N ALA A 72 0.38 -10.30 -6.99
CA ALA A 72 -0.19 -9.45 -8.02
C ALA A 72 0.72 -8.29 -8.45
N VAL A 73 1.94 -8.19 -7.90
CA VAL A 73 2.90 -7.16 -8.31
C VAL A 73 3.34 -7.39 -9.76
N THR A 74 3.29 -6.32 -10.55
CA THR A 74 3.78 -6.26 -11.94
C THR A 74 4.55 -4.95 -12.17
N GLY A 75 5.25 -4.82 -13.29
CA GLY A 75 5.94 -3.57 -13.67
C GLY A 75 5.01 -2.37 -13.90
N GLU A 76 3.70 -2.58 -13.94
CA GLU A 76 2.70 -1.51 -14.08
C GLU A 76 2.23 -0.93 -12.75
N ASN A 77 2.69 -1.50 -11.62
CA ASN A 77 2.36 -0.96 -10.30
C ASN A 77 2.86 0.48 -10.14
N PRO A 78 2.11 1.32 -9.43
CA PRO A 78 2.60 2.66 -9.10
C PRO A 78 3.78 2.61 -8.13
N PRO A 79 4.64 3.63 -8.11
CA PRO A 79 5.69 3.77 -7.09
C PRO A 79 5.12 3.66 -5.68
N ALA A 80 5.88 3.08 -4.75
CA ALA A 80 5.40 2.83 -3.40
C ALA A 80 6.37 3.29 -2.31
N PHE A 81 5.86 4.02 -1.32
CA PHE A 81 6.49 4.23 -0.02
C PHE A 81 5.95 3.19 0.95
N VAL A 82 6.80 2.39 1.56
CA VAL A 82 6.40 1.30 2.46
C VAL A 82 7.08 1.47 3.81
N SER A 83 6.31 1.43 4.91
CA SER A 83 6.85 1.47 6.27
C SER A 83 6.29 0.37 7.15
N THR A 84 7.14 -0.17 8.02
CA THR A 84 6.78 -1.20 8.99
C THR A 84 7.64 -1.11 10.25
N THR A 85 7.19 -1.77 11.31
CA THR A 85 7.90 -1.83 12.59
C THR A 85 8.28 -3.27 12.94
N GLY A 86 9.42 -3.45 13.61
CA GLY A 86 9.99 -4.77 13.89
C GLY A 86 9.30 -5.54 15.02
N GLN A 87 8.53 -4.86 15.86
CA GLN A 87 7.77 -5.46 16.97
C GLN A 87 6.26 -5.58 16.66
N ASP A 88 5.92 -5.58 15.37
CA ASP A 88 4.54 -5.79 14.93
C ASP A 88 4.15 -7.27 15.11
N GLU A 89 3.32 -7.53 16.12
CA GLU A 89 2.83 -8.87 16.45
C GLU A 89 1.52 -9.23 15.70
N VAL A 90 0.91 -8.26 15.01
CA VAL A 90 -0.34 -8.44 14.27
C VAL A 90 -0.04 -8.75 12.80
N VAL A 91 0.82 -7.93 12.18
CA VAL A 91 1.25 -8.12 10.79
C VAL A 91 2.77 -8.29 10.76
N PRO A 92 3.28 -9.50 10.54
CA PRO A 92 4.72 -9.75 10.54
C PRO A 92 5.46 -8.82 9.55
N PRO A 93 6.59 -8.22 9.94
CA PRO A 93 7.39 -7.35 9.07
C PRO A 93 7.81 -8.00 7.75
N SER A 94 7.87 -9.32 7.72
CA SER A 94 8.13 -10.11 6.50
C SER A 94 7.15 -9.87 5.37
N GLN A 95 5.92 -9.45 5.68
CA GLN A 95 4.92 -9.06 4.70
C GLN A 95 5.42 -7.89 3.84
N SER A 96 5.87 -6.82 4.50
CA SER A 96 6.42 -5.64 3.82
C SER A 96 7.72 -5.96 3.09
N LEU A 97 8.62 -6.77 3.68
CA LEU A 97 9.87 -7.19 3.04
C LEU A 97 9.62 -7.96 1.74
N ARG A 98 8.69 -8.90 1.73
CA ARG A 98 8.32 -9.67 0.54
C ARG A 98 7.69 -8.77 -0.53
N PHE A 99 6.85 -7.83 -0.14
CA PHE A 99 6.23 -6.89 -1.07
C PHE A 99 7.26 -6.00 -1.76
N VAL A 100 8.18 -5.38 -1.01
CA VAL A 100 9.22 -4.53 -1.62
C VAL A 100 10.22 -5.35 -2.45
N THR A 101 10.44 -6.62 -2.10
CA THR A 101 11.21 -7.54 -2.94
C THR A 101 10.51 -7.76 -4.28
N ALA A 102 9.20 -8.01 -4.28
CA ALA A 102 8.42 -8.16 -5.50
C ALA A 102 8.42 -6.88 -6.36
N LEU A 103 8.32 -5.69 -5.73
CA LEU A 103 8.45 -4.42 -6.44
C LEU A 103 9.82 -4.28 -7.09
N ALA A 104 10.90 -4.62 -6.37
CA ALA A 104 12.26 -4.58 -6.90
C ALA A 104 12.45 -5.51 -8.10
N GLU A 105 11.95 -6.74 -8.01
CA GLU A 105 12.01 -7.74 -9.09
C GLU A 105 11.20 -7.29 -10.32
N ALA A 106 10.09 -6.58 -10.11
CA ALA A 106 9.26 -6.02 -11.16
C ALA A 106 9.78 -4.69 -11.73
N GLY A 107 10.87 -4.13 -11.18
CA GLY A 107 11.43 -2.84 -11.60
C GLY A 107 10.60 -1.62 -11.21
N VAL A 108 9.69 -1.76 -10.24
CA VAL A 108 8.85 -0.66 -9.74
C VAL A 108 9.64 0.17 -8.72
N PRO A 109 9.68 1.51 -8.84
CA PRO A 109 10.33 2.37 -7.85
C PRO A 109 9.67 2.28 -6.48
N PHE A 110 10.48 2.19 -5.43
CA PHE A 110 9.95 2.22 -4.06
C PHE A 110 10.94 2.82 -3.08
N GLU A 111 10.41 3.27 -1.93
CA GLU A 111 11.17 3.63 -0.74
C GLU A 111 10.68 2.79 0.43
N TYR A 112 11.58 2.20 1.23
CA TYR A 112 11.24 1.29 2.32
C TYR A 112 11.89 1.67 3.63
N HIS A 113 11.09 1.76 4.70
CA HIS A 113 11.54 2.05 6.06
C HIS A 113 11.10 0.94 7.02
N HIS A 114 12.07 0.27 7.63
CA HIS A 114 11.86 -0.66 8.72
C HIS A 114 12.37 -0.07 10.02
N PHE A 115 11.45 0.28 10.91
CA PHE A 115 11.77 0.77 12.24
C PHE A 115 11.90 -0.41 13.21
N GLN A 116 13.04 -0.54 13.87
CA GLN A 116 13.30 -1.68 14.75
C GLN A 116 12.26 -1.83 15.87
N TRP A 117 11.80 -0.71 16.44
CA TRP A 117 10.83 -0.70 17.52
C TRP A 117 9.49 -0.17 17.06
N GLY A 118 8.44 -0.64 17.73
CA GLY A 118 7.07 -0.22 17.51
C GLY A 118 6.13 -1.40 17.29
N ARG A 119 4.95 -1.30 17.90
CA ARG A 119 3.85 -2.26 17.74
C ARG A 119 3.03 -1.95 16.49
N HIS A 120 2.09 -2.81 16.17
CA HIS A 120 1.13 -2.57 15.08
C HIS A 120 0.28 -1.32 15.30
N GLY A 121 -0.05 -0.61 14.22
CA GLY A 121 -1.07 0.43 14.22
C GLY A 121 -0.70 1.71 14.96
N LEU A 122 0.57 2.11 14.94
CA LEU A 122 1.03 3.36 15.58
C LEU A 122 0.50 4.64 14.91
N SER A 123 -0.16 4.55 13.75
CA SER A 123 -0.63 5.73 13.02
C SER A 123 0.51 6.71 12.74
N ILE A 124 0.37 7.98 13.10
CA ILE A 124 1.43 8.99 13.00
C ILE A 124 2.46 8.92 14.15
N ALA A 125 2.30 7.96 15.05
CA ALA A 125 3.20 7.68 16.18
C ALA A 125 3.45 8.90 17.07
N ASP A 126 2.40 9.69 17.31
CA ASP A 126 2.42 10.84 18.20
C ASP A 126 1.58 10.63 19.48
N GLU A 127 1.63 11.61 20.37
CA GLU A 127 0.92 11.57 21.65
C GLU A 127 -0.61 11.59 21.52
N LEU A 128 -1.14 12.03 20.39
CA LEU A 128 -2.59 12.06 20.13
C LEU A 128 -3.10 10.67 19.70
N CYS A 129 -2.24 9.89 19.05
CA CYS A 129 -2.58 8.57 18.53
C CYS A 129 -2.25 7.42 19.49
N SER A 130 -1.54 7.69 20.59
CA SER A 130 -1.19 6.69 21.59
C SER A 130 -1.66 7.08 22.98
N ALA A 131 -2.41 6.18 23.62
CA ALA A 131 -2.80 6.34 25.01
C ALA A 131 -1.62 6.19 25.99
N ASP A 132 -0.50 5.61 25.53
CA ASP A 132 0.70 5.33 26.30
C ASP A 132 1.90 6.06 25.68
N ARG A 133 2.24 7.23 26.22
CA ARG A 133 3.36 8.06 25.78
C ARG A 133 4.73 7.40 25.97
N GLU A 134 4.88 6.54 26.99
CA GLU A 134 6.16 5.91 27.30
C GLU A 134 6.52 4.80 26.30
N SER A 135 5.53 4.29 25.58
CA SER A 135 5.72 3.23 24.59
C SER A 135 5.93 3.73 23.14
N LEU A 136 5.92 5.05 22.90
CA LEU A 136 6.13 5.59 21.55
C LEU A 136 7.61 5.47 21.13
N PRO A 137 7.92 4.75 20.05
CA PRO A 137 9.29 4.68 19.53
C PRO A 137 9.72 6.04 19.00
N VAL A 138 10.88 6.52 19.44
CA VAL A 138 11.40 7.88 19.22
C VAL A 138 11.49 8.29 17.75
N ASN A 139 11.63 7.34 16.84
CA ASN A 139 11.88 7.62 15.43
C ASN A 139 10.76 7.20 14.47
N VAL A 140 9.74 6.47 14.93
CA VAL A 140 8.68 5.99 14.02
C VAL A 140 7.88 7.13 13.42
N ALA A 141 7.58 8.19 14.18
CA ALA A 141 6.85 9.36 13.69
C ALA A 141 7.49 10.01 12.44
N SER A 142 8.80 9.84 12.25
CA SER A 142 9.50 10.38 11.07
C SER A 142 9.00 9.83 9.73
N TRP A 143 8.26 8.70 9.72
CA TRP A 143 7.73 8.15 8.49
C TRP A 143 6.82 9.13 7.73
N VAL A 144 6.12 10.01 8.44
CA VAL A 144 5.22 11.01 7.83
C VAL A 144 6.02 12.02 6.98
N ASP A 145 7.09 12.57 7.56
CA ASP A 145 7.95 13.55 6.87
C ASP A 145 8.72 12.89 5.71
N LEU A 146 9.16 11.65 5.90
CA LEU A 146 9.81 10.86 4.86
C LEU A 146 8.85 10.61 3.69
N ALA A 147 7.63 10.14 3.95
CA ALA A 147 6.61 9.91 2.93
C ALA A 147 6.23 11.22 2.20
N ALA A 148 6.06 12.32 2.95
CA ALA A 148 5.74 13.62 2.36
C ALA A 148 6.88 14.13 1.46
N THR A 149 8.13 13.89 1.84
CA THR A 149 9.29 14.26 1.04
C THR A 149 9.38 13.42 -0.23
N TRP A 150 9.17 12.11 -0.08
CA TRP A 150 9.15 11.18 -1.19
C TRP A 150 8.04 11.51 -2.21
N LEU A 151 6.81 11.78 -1.74
CA LEU A 151 5.68 12.14 -2.61
C LEU A 151 5.96 13.43 -3.41
N ARG A 152 6.60 14.44 -2.81
CA ARG A 152 6.98 15.65 -3.55
C ARG A 152 7.94 15.34 -4.69
N LYS A 153 8.93 14.47 -4.48
CA LYS A 153 9.87 14.06 -5.53
C LYS A 153 9.19 13.30 -6.67
N ILE A 154 8.28 12.38 -6.34
CA ILE A 154 7.48 11.67 -7.36
C ILE A 154 6.67 12.66 -8.20
N GLY A 155 6.06 13.68 -7.58
CA GLY A 155 5.33 14.73 -8.30
C GLY A 155 6.23 15.53 -9.25
N GLU A 156 7.42 15.95 -8.81
CA GLU A 156 8.39 16.70 -9.61
C GLU A 156 8.90 15.88 -10.81
N GLU A 157 9.13 14.58 -10.65
CA GLU A 157 9.56 13.68 -11.74
C GLU A 157 8.45 13.51 -12.79
N ASN A 158 7.19 13.38 -12.36
CA ASN A 158 6.05 13.27 -13.27
C ASN A 158 5.83 14.54 -14.08
N ASP A 159 5.99 15.73 -13.48
CA ASP A 159 5.86 17.01 -14.17
C ASP A 159 6.93 17.18 -15.26
N GLN A 160 8.18 16.75 -15.00
CA GLN A 160 9.27 16.80 -15.97
C GLN A 160 9.08 15.86 -17.17
N CYS A 161 8.34 14.76 -17.00
CA CYS A 161 8.04 13.84 -18.09
C CYS A 161 6.91 14.31 -19.02
N MET A 162 6.16 15.36 -18.62
CA MET A 162 5.07 15.93 -19.42
C MET A 162 5.47 17.15 -20.25
N GLU A 163 6.68 17.66 -20.11
CA GLU A 163 7.28 18.72 -20.93
C GLU A 163 8.07 18.15 -22.11
#